data_c3bcd8330fa1e91eb0f7949cc6be7456
#
_entry.id   c3bcd8330fa1e91eb0f7949cc6be7456
#
_cell.length_a   1.000
_cell.length_b   1.000
_cell.length_c   1.000
_cell.angle_alpha   90.00
_cell.angle_beta   90.00
_cell.angle_gamma   90.00
#
_symmetry.space_group_name_H-M   'P 1'
#
loop_
_entity.id
_entity.type
_entity.pdbx_description
1 polymer ?
#
loop_
_entity_poly.entity_id
_entity_poly.type
_entity_poly.pdbx_seq_one_letter_code
_entity_poly.pdbx_strand_id
1 'polypeptide(L)'
;MTLVEPSFRARAEARRDREPLPLPGGNIFWRSVTAQAVALATRSSPIEVASRLWPSDRLMAQLLTRATPATAMTSVAGWAAELAHKVVRDALEGMGPTAAGAQLLLQALVLVFDRYGLVSAPGFVAGAGNAGFVAEGAPIPVRQLASTAAQLAPFKLAAIGVLTREMVESSNAEVLVGDVLTRSAAAALDVALFGSNAATAAAPAGLRNGAAATTASNSSDALEAFYEDCATLVNAVSAVGGNGPFLLIGSPGRIAAMVMRFVLQAGNVGVLASSAVGNDLICVAPRALVCALSPDPEVETANAGELHMNDTPLPIVDSGGVMASPAKSLFQTETIALKMRWRVTWALRDPRAIAWLTPSWK
;
A
#
# COMPACT_ATOMS: atom_id res chain seq x y z
N MET A 1 53.84 9.20 -16.54
CA MET A 1 52.93 8.07 -16.29
C MET A 1 51.50 8.56 -16.64
N THR A 2 51.15 8.41 -17.92
CA THR A 2 49.88 8.91 -18.49
C THR A 2 48.79 7.91 -18.17
N LEU A 3 47.84 8.35 -17.36
CA LEU A 3 46.61 7.59 -17.10
C LEU A 3 45.78 7.55 -18.39
N VAL A 4 45.74 6.40 -19.02
CA VAL A 4 44.86 6.15 -20.18
C VAL A 4 43.45 6.03 -19.63
N GLU A 5 42.61 7.02 -19.94
CA GLU A 5 41.17 6.93 -19.64
C GLU A 5 40.57 5.73 -20.40
N PRO A 6 39.80 4.87 -19.74
CA PRO A 6 39.13 3.75 -20.39
C PRO A 6 38.13 4.28 -21.43
N SER A 7 38.16 3.71 -22.62
CA SER A 7 37.31 4.08 -23.73
C SER A 7 35.81 3.91 -23.36
N PHE A 8 34.96 4.68 -24.00
CA PHE A 8 33.53 4.68 -23.80
C PHE A 8 32.90 3.26 -23.90
N ARG A 9 33.46 2.38 -24.72
CA ARG A 9 33.09 0.96 -24.84
C ARG A 9 33.47 0.15 -23.60
N ALA A 10 34.60 0.35 -23.01
CA ALA A 10 35.03 -0.33 -21.78
C ALA A 10 34.20 0.11 -20.57
N ARG A 11 33.75 1.37 -20.55
CA ARG A 11 32.77 1.84 -19.53
C ARG A 11 31.37 1.23 -19.73
N ALA A 12 30.97 1.00 -20.99
CA ALA A 12 29.70 0.35 -21.30
C ALA A 12 29.69 -1.16 -20.99
N GLU A 13 30.83 -1.82 -21.17
CA GLU A 13 31.01 -3.26 -20.84
C GLU A 13 31.15 -3.46 -19.33
N ALA A 14 31.89 -2.62 -18.61
CA ALA A 14 31.92 -2.64 -17.15
C ALA A 14 30.55 -2.31 -16.47
N ARG A 15 29.62 -1.73 -17.23
CA ARG A 15 28.23 -1.55 -16.82
C ARG A 15 27.40 -2.84 -16.89
N ARG A 16 27.77 -3.80 -17.74
CA ARG A 16 27.01 -5.05 -17.92
C ARG A 16 27.22 -6.05 -16.78
N ASP A 17 28.31 -5.96 -16.04
CA ASP A 17 28.66 -6.94 -15.00
C ASP A 17 28.29 -6.48 -13.56
N ARG A 18 27.67 -5.32 -13.39
CA ARG A 18 27.10 -4.96 -12.08
C ARG A 18 25.71 -5.52 -12.00
N GLU A 19 25.54 -6.61 -11.25
CA GLU A 19 24.23 -7.03 -10.78
C GLU A 19 23.51 -5.81 -10.17
N PRO A 20 22.32 -5.44 -10.68
CA PRO A 20 21.57 -4.35 -10.09
C PRO A 20 21.33 -4.71 -8.64
N LEU A 21 21.61 -3.76 -7.72
CA LEU A 21 21.29 -3.91 -6.31
C LEU A 21 19.84 -4.41 -6.20
N PRO A 22 19.60 -5.52 -5.51
CA PRO A 22 18.24 -6.03 -5.39
C PRO A 22 17.38 -4.95 -4.73
N LEU A 23 16.37 -4.48 -5.45
CA LEU A 23 15.31 -3.68 -4.85
C LEU A 23 14.77 -4.47 -3.65
N PRO A 24 14.50 -3.81 -2.51
CA PRO A 24 13.98 -4.48 -1.33
C PRO A 24 12.70 -5.25 -1.70
N GLY A 25 12.78 -6.57 -1.58
CA GLY A 25 11.74 -7.51 -1.95
C GLY A 25 11.58 -7.68 -3.46
N GLY A 26 11.79 -8.87 -3.98
CA GLY A 26 11.66 -9.24 -5.42
C GLY A 26 10.27 -9.06 -6.00
N ASN A 27 9.75 -7.88 -5.96
CA ASN A 27 8.36 -7.50 -6.12
C ASN A 27 8.03 -7.22 -7.59
N ILE A 28 7.30 -8.11 -8.22
CA ILE A 28 6.93 -8.06 -9.64
C ILE A 28 6.17 -6.77 -9.97
N PHE A 29 5.29 -6.31 -9.07
CA PHE A 29 4.52 -5.08 -9.25
C PHE A 29 5.45 -3.86 -9.38
N TRP A 30 6.31 -3.62 -8.39
CA TRP A 30 7.21 -2.47 -8.37
C TRP A 30 8.28 -2.55 -9.46
N ARG A 31 8.74 -3.76 -9.81
CA ARG A 31 9.59 -3.97 -10.99
C ARG A 31 8.88 -3.58 -12.28
N SER A 32 7.57 -3.88 -12.41
CA SER A 32 6.81 -3.48 -13.61
C SER A 32 6.63 -1.96 -13.69
N VAL A 33 6.35 -1.30 -12.57
CA VAL A 33 6.30 0.17 -12.48
C VAL A 33 7.64 0.79 -12.91
N THR A 34 8.72 0.28 -12.35
CA THR A 34 10.09 0.76 -12.66
C THR A 34 10.44 0.53 -14.13
N ALA A 35 10.15 -0.66 -14.68
CA ALA A 35 10.40 -0.96 -16.09
C ALA A 35 9.62 -0.04 -17.03
N GLN A 36 8.35 0.23 -16.72
CA GLN A 36 7.53 1.17 -17.50
C GLN A 36 8.06 2.59 -17.40
N ALA A 37 8.39 3.06 -16.19
CA ALA A 37 8.92 4.40 -15.97
C ALA A 37 10.24 4.62 -16.72
N VAL A 38 11.19 3.71 -16.61
CA VAL A 38 12.49 3.78 -17.30
C VAL A 38 12.31 3.66 -18.82
N ALA A 39 11.46 2.77 -19.29
CA ALA A 39 11.17 2.60 -20.72
C ALA A 39 10.63 3.88 -21.35
N LEU A 40 9.68 4.52 -20.67
CA LEU A 40 9.13 5.81 -21.11
C LEU A 40 10.20 6.92 -21.09
N ALA A 41 11.02 6.98 -20.04
CA ALA A 41 12.08 7.97 -19.91
C ALA A 41 13.19 7.79 -20.97
N THR A 42 13.55 6.53 -21.29
CA THR A 42 14.60 6.19 -22.26
C THR A 42 14.09 5.94 -23.69
N ARG A 43 12.77 6.06 -23.90
CA ARG A 43 12.10 5.75 -25.17
C ARG A 43 12.39 4.34 -25.67
N SER A 44 12.47 3.39 -24.77
CA SER A 44 12.67 1.96 -25.04
C SER A 44 11.40 1.16 -24.76
N SER A 45 11.41 -0.14 -25.06
CA SER A 45 10.30 -1.03 -24.72
C SER A 45 10.38 -1.44 -23.24
N PRO A 46 9.24 -1.48 -22.48
CA PRO A 46 9.23 -2.01 -21.12
C PRO A 46 9.77 -3.43 -21.00
N ILE A 47 9.55 -4.26 -22.02
CA ILE A 47 10.06 -5.63 -22.08
C ILE A 47 11.58 -5.65 -22.23
N GLU A 48 12.13 -4.77 -23.05
CA GLU A 48 13.57 -4.64 -23.25
C GLU A 48 14.26 -4.19 -21.96
N VAL A 49 13.69 -3.19 -21.27
CA VAL A 49 14.18 -2.74 -19.97
C VAL A 49 14.12 -3.88 -18.96
N ALA A 50 13.00 -4.58 -18.87
CA ALA A 50 12.84 -5.68 -17.94
C ALA A 50 13.81 -6.85 -18.22
N SER A 51 14.01 -7.20 -19.48
CA SER A 51 14.97 -8.26 -19.85
C SER A 51 16.42 -7.88 -19.55
N ARG A 52 16.75 -6.59 -19.60
CA ARG A 52 18.06 -6.06 -19.23
C ARG A 52 18.28 -6.07 -17.72
N LEU A 53 17.25 -5.65 -16.94
CA LEU A 53 17.38 -5.48 -15.49
C LEU A 53 17.18 -6.80 -14.73
N TRP A 54 16.26 -7.62 -15.20
CA TRP A 54 15.88 -8.90 -14.55
C TRP A 54 15.79 -10.04 -15.56
N PRO A 55 16.89 -10.46 -16.17
CA PRO A 55 16.91 -11.43 -17.27
C PRO A 55 16.36 -12.81 -16.91
N SER A 56 16.39 -13.18 -15.63
CA SER A 56 15.89 -14.46 -15.12
C SER A 56 14.42 -14.45 -14.70
N ASP A 57 13.76 -13.29 -14.67
CA ASP A 57 12.39 -13.15 -14.18
C ASP A 57 11.36 -13.40 -15.29
N ARG A 58 10.98 -14.67 -15.47
CA ARG A 58 9.98 -15.09 -16.48
C ARG A 58 8.59 -14.51 -16.22
N LEU A 59 8.22 -14.31 -14.94
CA LEU A 59 6.91 -13.76 -14.58
C LEU A 59 6.81 -12.29 -14.98
N MET A 60 7.90 -11.56 -14.86
CA MET A 60 7.99 -10.17 -15.30
C MET A 60 7.80 -10.04 -16.82
N ALA A 61 8.46 -10.88 -17.62
CA ALA A 61 8.28 -10.93 -19.06
C ALA A 61 6.82 -11.24 -19.43
N GLN A 62 6.20 -12.19 -18.75
CA GLN A 62 4.80 -12.54 -18.96
C GLN A 62 3.83 -11.43 -18.59
N LEU A 63 4.09 -10.66 -17.52
CA LEU A 63 3.26 -9.54 -17.10
C LEU A 63 3.28 -8.43 -18.16
N LEU A 64 4.45 -8.11 -18.69
CA LEU A 64 4.62 -7.04 -19.69
C LEU A 64 4.14 -7.45 -21.10
N THR A 65 4.19 -8.73 -21.45
CA THR A 65 3.68 -9.24 -22.74
C THR A 65 2.17 -9.34 -22.77
N ARG A 66 1.46 -9.19 -21.65
CA ARG A 66 -0.03 -9.17 -21.59
C ARG A 66 -0.68 -8.07 -22.45
N ALA A 67 0.09 -7.14 -22.97
CA ALA A 67 -0.40 -6.13 -23.90
C ALA A 67 -0.73 -6.66 -25.31
N THR A 68 -0.51 -7.94 -25.61
CA THR A 68 -0.95 -8.58 -26.86
C THR A 68 -2.35 -9.19 -26.73
N PRO A 69 -3.18 -9.18 -27.79
CA PRO A 69 -4.62 -9.21 -27.75
C PRO A 69 -5.28 -10.57 -27.56
N ALA A 70 -4.77 -11.42 -26.69
CA ALA A 70 -5.55 -12.56 -26.20
C ALA A 70 -6.37 -12.05 -25.01
N THR A 71 -7.67 -11.90 -25.21
CA THR A 71 -8.66 -11.54 -24.19
C THR A 71 -8.51 -12.46 -22.97
N ALA A 72 -7.73 -12.03 -21.98
CA ALA A 72 -7.67 -12.66 -20.68
C ALA A 72 -8.98 -12.30 -19.96
N MET A 73 -9.95 -13.19 -20.03
CA MET A 73 -11.20 -13.06 -19.28
C MET A 73 -10.93 -13.42 -17.83
N THR A 74 -11.21 -12.48 -16.92
CA THR A 74 -11.15 -12.71 -15.46
C THR A 74 -12.19 -13.71 -14.98
N SER A 75 -13.16 -14.06 -15.83
CA SER A 75 -14.21 -15.06 -15.57
C SER A 75 -13.77 -16.51 -15.85
N VAL A 76 -12.63 -16.72 -16.47
CA VAL A 76 -12.09 -18.07 -16.67
C VAL A 76 -11.17 -18.38 -15.50
N ALA A 77 -11.57 -19.32 -14.64
CA ALA A 77 -10.73 -19.89 -13.60
C ALA A 77 -9.44 -20.40 -14.24
N GLY A 78 -8.34 -19.70 -14.02
CA GLY A 78 -7.07 -20.00 -14.63
C GLY A 78 -6.04 -18.94 -14.35
N TRP A 79 -4.87 -19.22 -14.77
CA TRP A 79 -3.60 -18.51 -14.67
C TRP A 79 -3.64 -16.95 -14.58
N ALA A 80 -4.58 -16.28 -15.27
CA ALA A 80 -4.69 -14.82 -15.26
C ALA A 80 -5.20 -14.24 -13.91
N ALA A 81 -6.14 -14.93 -13.26
CA ALA A 81 -6.69 -14.48 -11.97
C ALA A 81 -5.67 -14.71 -10.84
N GLU A 82 -4.99 -15.86 -10.85
CA GLU A 82 -3.95 -16.17 -9.86
C GLU A 82 -2.77 -15.19 -9.96
N LEU A 83 -2.35 -14.85 -11.17
CA LEU A 83 -1.28 -13.87 -11.38
C LEU A 83 -1.71 -12.49 -10.89
N ALA A 84 -2.95 -12.07 -11.12
CA ALA A 84 -3.47 -10.79 -10.64
C ALA A 84 -3.44 -10.69 -9.11
N HIS A 85 -3.90 -11.74 -8.41
CA HIS A 85 -3.82 -11.81 -6.96
C HIS A 85 -2.38 -11.78 -6.44
N LYS A 86 -1.47 -12.50 -7.10
CA LYS A 86 -0.05 -12.50 -6.75
C LYS A 86 0.55 -11.10 -6.90
N VAL A 87 0.31 -10.43 -8.02
CA VAL A 87 0.84 -9.08 -8.29
C VAL A 87 0.34 -8.06 -7.26
N VAL A 88 -0.95 -8.13 -6.88
CA VAL A 88 -1.52 -7.25 -5.85
C VAL A 88 -0.88 -7.50 -4.49
N ARG A 89 -0.71 -8.74 -4.07
CA ARG A 89 0.00 -9.07 -2.82
C ARG A 89 1.44 -8.60 -2.85
N ASP A 90 2.14 -8.88 -3.94
CA ASP A 90 3.51 -8.41 -4.16
C ASP A 90 3.61 -6.87 -4.06
N ALA A 91 2.62 -6.12 -4.55
CA ALA A 91 2.58 -4.67 -4.44
C ALA A 91 2.56 -4.20 -2.97
N LEU A 92 1.72 -4.81 -2.16
CA LEU A 92 1.62 -4.52 -0.73
C LEU A 92 2.89 -4.97 0.01
N GLU A 93 3.44 -6.15 -0.31
CA GLU A 93 4.69 -6.65 0.28
C GLU A 93 5.88 -5.70 0.01
N GLY A 94 5.95 -5.13 -1.20
CA GLY A 94 7.00 -4.16 -1.54
C GLY A 94 6.89 -2.83 -0.78
N MET A 95 5.70 -2.41 -0.40
CA MET A 95 5.49 -1.24 0.47
C MET A 95 5.64 -1.58 1.95
N GLY A 96 5.52 -2.84 2.34
CA GLY A 96 5.52 -3.30 3.73
C GLY A 96 6.65 -2.73 4.59
N PRO A 97 7.91 -2.68 4.13
CA PRO A 97 9.01 -2.12 4.91
C PRO A 97 8.84 -0.63 5.27
N THR A 98 8.06 0.11 4.49
CA THR A 98 7.87 1.57 4.64
C THR A 98 6.46 1.98 5.03
N ALA A 99 5.47 1.07 4.94
CA ALA A 99 4.07 1.34 5.21
C ALA A 99 3.45 0.31 6.16
N ALA A 100 3.02 0.74 7.32
CA ALA A 100 2.25 -0.10 8.25
C ALA A 100 0.88 -0.47 7.64
N GLY A 101 0.28 0.43 6.86
CA GLY A 101 -0.97 0.18 6.16
C GLY A 101 -0.87 -0.98 5.17
N ALA A 102 0.23 -1.08 4.42
CA ALA A 102 0.45 -2.20 3.52
C ALA A 102 0.54 -3.53 4.27
N GLN A 103 1.25 -3.57 5.40
CA GLN A 103 1.34 -4.75 6.26
C GLN A 103 -0.01 -5.15 6.87
N LEU A 104 -0.83 -4.17 7.25
CA LEU A 104 -2.20 -4.40 7.72
C LEU A 104 -3.07 -4.98 6.61
N LEU A 105 -3.04 -4.39 5.41
CA LEU A 105 -3.83 -4.84 4.27
C LEU A 105 -3.44 -6.24 3.78
N LEU A 106 -2.18 -6.65 3.91
CA LEU A 106 -1.74 -8.02 3.62
C LEU A 106 -2.41 -9.08 4.51
N GLN A 107 -2.80 -8.72 5.72
CA GLN A 107 -3.50 -9.60 6.66
C GLN A 107 -5.04 -9.52 6.52
N ALA A 108 -5.53 -8.58 5.72
CA ALA A 108 -6.94 -8.40 5.41
C ALA A 108 -7.41 -9.35 4.30
N LEU A 109 -8.73 -9.33 3.99
CA LEU A 109 -9.26 -9.95 2.80
C LEU A 109 -8.88 -9.10 1.57
N VAL A 110 -7.92 -9.60 0.78
CA VAL A 110 -7.43 -8.93 -0.43
C VAL A 110 -8.24 -9.37 -1.63
N LEU A 111 -8.91 -8.43 -2.29
CA LEU A 111 -9.64 -8.61 -3.52
C LEU A 111 -8.93 -7.89 -4.67
N VAL A 112 -9.19 -8.30 -5.89
CA VAL A 112 -8.65 -7.67 -7.10
C VAL A 112 -9.78 -6.98 -7.82
N PHE A 113 -9.56 -5.72 -8.23
CA PHE A 113 -10.52 -5.03 -9.08
C PHE A 113 -10.60 -5.68 -10.45
N ASP A 114 -11.80 -6.01 -10.86
CA ASP A 114 -12.10 -6.21 -12.27
C ASP A 114 -12.17 -4.85 -12.99
N ARG A 115 -11.96 -4.85 -14.30
CA ARG A 115 -11.77 -3.62 -15.12
C ARG A 115 -12.89 -2.58 -14.97
N TYR A 116 -14.07 -2.97 -14.52
CA TYR A 116 -15.29 -2.16 -14.59
C TYR A 116 -16.09 -2.03 -13.29
N GLY A 117 -15.62 -2.57 -12.16
CA GLY A 117 -16.59 -2.86 -11.12
C GLY A 117 -16.33 -2.37 -9.73
N LEU A 118 -17.46 -1.95 -9.18
CA LEU A 118 -17.73 -1.94 -7.77
C LEU A 118 -17.59 -3.38 -7.25
N VAL A 119 -16.67 -3.63 -6.35
CA VAL A 119 -16.53 -4.94 -5.70
C VAL A 119 -17.36 -4.94 -4.43
N SER A 120 -18.29 -5.88 -4.31
CA SER A 120 -19.06 -6.07 -3.09
C SER A 120 -18.43 -7.17 -2.24
N ALA A 121 -18.06 -6.83 -1.01
CA ALA A 121 -17.55 -7.78 -0.04
C ALA A 121 -18.64 -8.10 1.00
N PRO A 122 -18.91 -9.37 1.33
CA PRO A 122 -19.87 -9.70 2.37
C PRO A 122 -19.39 -9.17 3.71
N GLY A 123 -20.33 -8.67 4.54
CA GLY A 123 -20.05 -8.21 5.89
C GLY A 123 -19.47 -9.34 6.74
N PHE A 124 -18.81 -8.97 7.81
CA PHE A 124 -18.27 -9.93 8.78
C PHE A 124 -19.30 -10.16 9.88
N VAL A 125 -19.78 -11.40 10.02
CA VAL A 125 -20.67 -11.76 11.11
C VAL A 125 -19.84 -12.31 12.26
N ALA A 126 -19.64 -11.48 13.27
CA ALA A 126 -18.90 -11.87 14.45
C ALA A 126 -19.75 -12.76 15.37
N GLY A 127 -19.14 -13.77 15.94
CA GLY A 127 -19.60 -14.46 17.16
C GLY A 127 -20.82 -15.36 17.03
N ALA A 128 -21.48 -15.45 15.89
CA ALA A 128 -22.49 -16.45 15.71
C ALA A 128 -21.86 -17.80 15.42
N GLY A 129 -21.64 -18.62 16.40
CA GLY A 129 -21.31 -20.02 16.20
C GLY A 129 -22.35 -20.66 15.29
N ASN A 130 -22.08 -20.64 13.97
CA ASN A 130 -22.95 -21.27 12.98
C ASN A 130 -22.74 -22.79 12.95
N ALA A 131 -21.67 -23.25 13.61
CA ALA A 131 -21.38 -24.65 13.83
C ALA A 131 -21.62 -25.02 15.30
N GLY A 132 -22.22 -26.16 15.55
CA GLY A 132 -22.42 -26.72 16.87
C GLY A 132 -22.32 -28.25 16.80
N PHE A 133 -22.02 -28.86 17.94
CA PHE A 133 -22.08 -30.31 18.04
C PHE A 133 -23.59 -30.69 18.06
N VAL A 134 -23.94 -31.65 17.23
CA VAL A 134 -25.29 -32.15 17.10
C VAL A 134 -25.28 -33.62 17.45
N ALA A 135 -26.25 -34.07 18.28
CA ALA A 135 -26.41 -35.48 18.61
C ALA A 135 -26.85 -36.26 17.39
N GLU A 136 -26.59 -37.57 17.39
CA GLU A 136 -27.03 -38.49 16.33
C GLU A 136 -28.56 -38.43 16.19
N GLY A 137 -29.03 -38.21 14.94
CA GLY A 137 -30.46 -38.07 14.66
C GLY A 137 -31.09 -36.73 14.97
N ALA A 138 -30.37 -35.76 15.56
CA ALA A 138 -30.89 -34.41 15.81
C ALA A 138 -30.77 -33.52 14.58
N PRO A 139 -31.70 -32.58 14.34
CA PRO A 139 -31.64 -31.67 13.19
C PRO A 139 -30.49 -30.68 13.34
N ILE A 140 -29.71 -30.47 12.28
CA ILE A 140 -28.68 -29.45 12.23
C ILE A 140 -29.34 -28.07 12.10
N PRO A 141 -29.06 -27.10 13.02
CA PRO A 141 -29.67 -25.78 12.96
C PRO A 141 -29.18 -25.01 11.73
N VAL A 142 -30.08 -24.53 10.90
CA VAL A 142 -29.79 -23.62 9.78
C VAL A 142 -29.89 -22.19 10.29
N ARG A 143 -28.80 -21.44 10.18
CA ARG A 143 -28.75 -20.01 10.54
C ARG A 143 -28.55 -19.16 9.30
N GLN A 144 -29.30 -18.09 9.22
CA GLN A 144 -29.13 -17.10 8.14
C GLN A 144 -27.95 -16.20 8.45
N LEU A 145 -27.00 -16.14 7.52
CA LEU A 145 -25.92 -15.17 7.55
C LEU A 145 -26.47 -13.82 7.08
N ALA A 146 -26.86 -12.96 8.05
CA ALA A 146 -27.16 -11.57 7.75
C ALA A 146 -25.84 -10.80 7.59
N SER A 147 -25.54 -10.33 6.40
CA SER A 147 -24.35 -9.53 6.15
C SER A 147 -24.72 -8.22 5.50
N THR A 148 -24.25 -7.11 6.06
CA THR A 148 -24.23 -5.83 5.36
C THR A 148 -23.03 -5.84 4.43
N ALA A 149 -23.27 -5.83 3.12
CA ALA A 149 -22.17 -5.84 2.15
C ALA A 149 -21.41 -4.51 2.17
N ALA A 150 -20.10 -4.57 2.31
CA ALA A 150 -19.24 -3.42 2.09
C ALA A 150 -19.05 -3.24 0.58
N GLN A 151 -19.39 -2.06 0.06
CA GLN A 151 -19.15 -1.71 -1.33
C GLN A 151 -17.79 -1.01 -1.47
N LEU A 152 -16.97 -1.56 -2.35
CA LEU A 152 -15.61 -1.08 -2.59
C LEU A 152 -15.57 -0.38 -3.95
N ALA A 153 -15.64 0.95 -3.94
CA ALA A 153 -15.44 1.77 -5.14
C ALA A 153 -13.94 1.99 -5.38
N PRO A 154 -13.45 1.97 -6.62
CA PRO A 154 -12.04 2.20 -6.91
C PRO A 154 -11.68 3.70 -6.74
N PHE A 155 -10.76 4.00 -5.84
CA PHE A 155 -10.16 5.32 -5.69
C PHE A 155 -8.76 5.35 -6.31
N LYS A 156 -8.31 6.54 -6.75
CA LYS A 156 -7.00 6.73 -7.37
C LYS A 156 -5.96 7.15 -6.33
N LEU A 157 -5.04 6.27 -6.02
CA LEU A 157 -3.79 6.64 -5.38
C LEU A 157 -2.83 7.09 -6.50
N ALA A 158 -2.40 8.34 -6.47
CA ALA A 158 -1.53 8.90 -7.50
C ALA A 158 -0.33 9.62 -6.87
N ALA A 159 0.81 9.49 -7.51
CA ALA A 159 2.03 10.21 -7.16
C ALA A 159 2.70 10.75 -8.43
N ILE A 160 3.30 11.92 -8.31
CA ILE A 160 4.14 12.51 -9.36
C ILE A 160 5.54 12.69 -8.78
N GLY A 161 6.53 12.10 -9.41
CA GLY A 161 7.94 12.31 -9.13
C GLY A 161 8.61 13.07 -10.27
N VAL A 162 9.51 13.99 -9.97
CA VAL A 162 10.29 14.72 -10.97
C VAL A 162 11.74 14.36 -10.82
N LEU A 163 12.37 13.93 -11.91
CA LEU A 163 13.76 13.51 -11.97
C LEU A 163 14.50 14.33 -13.02
N THR A 164 15.75 14.63 -12.79
CA THR A 164 16.58 15.23 -13.84
C THR A 164 16.94 14.17 -14.89
N ARG A 165 17.19 14.60 -16.10
CA ARG A 165 17.62 13.70 -17.18
C ARG A 165 18.90 12.95 -16.83
N GLU A 166 19.84 13.62 -16.17
CA GLU A 166 21.10 13.02 -15.70
C GLU A 166 20.86 11.90 -14.67
N MET A 167 19.86 12.06 -13.77
CA MET A 167 19.47 10.99 -12.84
C MET A 167 18.91 9.77 -13.58
N VAL A 168 18.11 9.97 -14.63
CA VAL A 168 17.53 8.87 -15.40
C VAL A 168 18.59 8.18 -16.26
N GLU A 169 19.60 8.90 -16.75
CA GLU A 169 20.73 8.35 -17.50
C GLU A 169 21.79 7.73 -16.59
N SER A 170 21.69 7.92 -15.26
CA SER A 170 22.61 7.33 -14.30
C SER A 170 22.44 5.81 -14.18
N SER A 171 23.47 5.11 -13.72
CA SER A 171 23.44 3.65 -13.55
C SER A 171 22.51 3.15 -12.44
N ASN A 172 22.01 4.04 -11.60
CA ASN A 172 21.13 3.74 -10.44
C ASN A 172 19.72 4.30 -10.60
N ALA A 173 19.36 4.80 -11.78
CA ALA A 173 18.07 5.43 -12.03
C ALA A 173 16.88 4.53 -11.66
N GLU A 174 16.98 3.24 -11.98
CA GLU A 174 15.91 2.28 -11.74
C GLU A 174 15.62 2.10 -10.26
N VAL A 175 16.67 2.04 -9.44
CA VAL A 175 16.55 1.90 -7.98
C VAL A 175 15.94 3.15 -7.38
N LEU A 176 16.41 4.34 -7.81
CA LEU A 176 15.93 5.62 -7.30
C LEU A 176 14.47 5.87 -7.66
N VAL A 177 14.09 5.63 -8.91
CA VAL A 177 12.70 5.79 -9.37
C VAL A 177 11.76 4.87 -8.59
N GLY A 178 12.11 3.59 -8.49
CA GLY A 178 11.31 2.61 -7.75
C GLY A 178 11.16 2.98 -6.27
N ASP A 179 12.23 3.37 -5.61
CA ASP A 179 12.22 3.75 -4.19
C ASP A 179 11.36 5.01 -3.94
N VAL A 180 11.53 6.06 -4.74
CA VAL A 180 10.75 7.30 -4.61
C VAL A 180 9.26 7.06 -4.80
N LEU A 181 8.86 6.34 -5.84
CA LEU A 181 7.44 6.06 -6.11
C LEU A 181 6.83 5.16 -5.02
N THR A 182 7.56 4.12 -4.59
CA THR A 182 7.11 3.21 -3.53
C THR A 182 6.91 3.94 -2.21
N ARG A 183 7.87 4.78 -1.79
CA ARG A 183 7.79 5.54 -0.54
C ARG A 183 6.65 6.57 -0.58
N SER A 184 6.49 7.27 -1.71
CA SER A 184 5.41 8.24 -1.87
C SER A 184 4.03 7.57 -1.78
N ALA A 185 3.86 6.42 -2.45
CA ALA A 185 2.64 5.63 -2.37
C ALA A 185 2.38 5.08 -0.96
N ALA A 186 3.43 4.59 -0.29
CA ALA A 186 3.38 4.07 1.07
C ALA A 186 2.95 5.13 2.09
N ALA A 187 3.54 6.32 2.04
CA ALA A 187 3.19 7.43 2.93
C ALA A 187 1.74 7.89 2.70
N ALA A 188 1.32 8.04 1.45
CA ALA A 188 -0.04 8.44 1.11
C ALA A 188 -1.07 7.40 1.55
N LEU A 189 -0.75 6.10 1.41
CA LEU A 189 -1.58 5.00 1.88
C LEU A 189 -1.77 5.05 3.40
N ASP A 190 -0.69 5.19 4.17
CA ASP A 190 -0.74 5.23 5.64
C ASP A 190 -1.57 6.42 6.15
N VAL A 191 -1.36 7.61 5.58
CA VAL A 191 -2.12 8.82 5.97
C VAL A 191 -3.61 8.65 5.71
N ALA A 192 -3.98 8.13 4.54
CA ALA A 192 -5.38 7.93 4.19
C ALA A 192 -6.02 6.80 5.02
N LEU A 193 -5.32 5.68 5.20
CA LEU A 193 -5.82 4.50 5.88
C LEU A 193 -6.03 4.74 7.38
N PHE A 194 -5.05 5.33 8.07
CA PHE A 194 -5.12 5.57 9.52
C PHE A 194 -5.79 6.90 9.89
N GLY A 195 -6.29 7.64 8.90
CA GLY A 195 -7.02 8.88 9.12
C GLY A 195 -8.39 8.65 9.77
N SER A 196 -9.02 9.76 10.18
CA SER A 196 -10.42 9.82 10.67
C SER A 196 -11.35 10.47 9.66
N ASN A 197 -10.87 10.78 8.46
CA ASN A 197 -11.62 11.47 7.43
C ASN A 197 -12.79 10.60 6.92
N ALA A 198 -13.94 11.24 6.67
CA ALA A 198 -15.03 10.59 5.98
C ALA A 198 -14.66 10.30 4.51
N ALA A 199 -15.33 9.34 3.89
CA ALA A 199 -15.18 9.09 2.47
C ALA A 199 -15.54 10.34 1.66
N THR A 200 -14.74 10.63 0.65
CA THR A 200 -14.97 11.70 -0.31
C THR A 200 -15.04 11.12 -1.73
N ALA A 201 -15.32 11.95 -2.72
CA ALA A 201 -15.23 11.51 -4.12
C ALA A 201 -13.79 11.13 -4.54
N ALA A 202 -12.77 11.58 -3.80
CA ALA A 202 -11.35 11.40 -4.12
C ALA A 202 -10.67 10.29 -3.31
N ALA A 203 -11.16 9.98 -2.11
CA ALA A 203 -10.52 9.04 -1.19
C ALA A 203 -11.53 8.21 -0.39
N PRO A 204 -11.21 6.96 -0.03
CA PRO A 204 -12.02 6.15 0.88
C PRO A 204 -11.98 6.74 2.29
N ALA A 205 -12.93 6.34 3.13
CA ALA A 205 -12.90 6.70 4.55
C ALA A 205 -11.65 6.14 5.24
N GLY A 206 -11.06 6.92 6.14
CA GLY A 206 -10.06 6.41 7.05
C GLY A 206 -10.65 5.39 8.03
N LEU A 207 -9.83 4.48 8.53
CA LEU A 207 -10.30 3.41 9.43
C LEU A 207 -10.90 3.96 10.73
N ARG A 208 -10.45 5.11 11.21
CA ARG A 208 -11.00 5.76 12.42
C ARG A 208 -12.29 6.54 12.20
N ASN A 209 -12.75 6.64 10.94
CA ASN A 209 -13.98 7.37 10.64
C ASN A 209 -15.18 6.67 11.29
N GLY A 210 -15.91 7.43 12.13
CA GLY A 210 -17.07 6.91 12.87
C GLY A 210 -16.74 6.03 14.08
N ALA A 211 -15.45 5.72 14.34
CA ALA A 211 -15.03 5.01 15.53
C ALA A 211 -14.79 6.00 16.68
N ALA A 212 -15.55 5.89 17.76
CA ALA A 212 -15.32 6.71 18.97
C ALA A 212 -14.01 6.31 19.65
N ALA A 213 -13.29 7.30 20.19
CA ALA A 213 -12.14 7.04 21.03
C ALA A 213 -12.52 6.30 22.30
N THR A 214 -11.75 5.30 22.66
CA THR A 214 -11.87 4.62 23.97
C THR A 214 -11.18 5.48 25.03
N THR A 215 -11.65 5.44 26.26
CA THR A 215 -11.04 6.19 27.36
C THR A 215 -9.70 5.53 27.73
N ALA A 216 -8.64 6.34 27.75
CA ALA A 216 -7.34 5.89 28.23
C ALA A 216 -7.32 5.67 29.76
N SER A 217 -6.42 4.84 30.22
CA SER A 217 -6.21 4.59 31.65
C SER A 217 -5.81 5.85 32.40
N ASN A 218 -6.30 5.97 33.62
CA ASN A 218 -5.95 7.06 34.55
C ASN A 218 -4.89 6.61 35.58
N SER A 219 -4.31 5.40 35.46
CA SER A 219 -3.29 4.96 36.39
C SER A 219 -2.05 5.88 36.32
N SER A 220 -1.51 6.20 37.49
CA SER A 220 -0.25 6.93 37.63
C SER A 220 0.98 6.10 37.33
N ASP A 221 0.85 4.76 37.35
CA ASP A 221 1.90 3.84 36.92
C ASP A 221 1.82 3.64 35.39
N ALA A 222 2.88 4.02 34.70
CA ALA A 222 2.96 3.90 33.25
C ALA A 222 2.84 2.46 32.74
N LEU A 223 3.31 1.46 33.52
CA LEU A 223 3.22 0.06 33.16
C LEU A 223 1.79 -0.46 33.30
N GLU A 224 1.13 -0.13 34.40
CA GLU A 224 -0.26 -0.48 34.62
C GLU A 224 -1.18 0.17 33.58
N ALA A 225 -0.99 1.48 33.35
CA ALA A 225 -1.73 2.21 32.32
C ALA A 225 -1.56 1.58 30.92
N PHE A 226 -0.35 1.15 30.58
CA PHE A 226 -0.07 0.45 29.33
C PHE A 226 -0.87 -0.87 29.22
N TYR A 227 -0.84 -1.70 30.27
CA TYR A 227 -1.55 -2.98 30.25
C TYR A 227 -3.07 -2.79 30.17
N GLU A 228 -3.62 -1.83 30.92
CA GLU A 228 -5.03 -1.50 30.88
C GLU A 228 -5.48 -0.97 29.52
N ASP A 229 -4.71 -0.07 28.91
CA ASP A 229 -5.00 0.48 27.59
C ASP A 229 -4.98 -0.60 26.51
N CYS A 230 -3.95 -1.45 26.51
CA CYS A 230 -3.85 -2.57 25.58
C CYS A 230 -5.01 -3.58 25.76
N ALA A 231 -5.34 -3.93 27.00
CA ALA A 231 -6.44 -4.83 27.29
C ALA A 231 -7.78 -4.24 26.86
N THR A 232 -8.00 -2.96 27.12
CA THR A 232 -9.22 -2.23 26.72
C THR A 232 -9.40 -2.22 25.20
N LEU A 233 -8.33 -1.91 24.46
CA LEU A 233 -8.37 -1.91 23.01
C LEU A 233 -8.62 -3.30 22.42
N VAL A 234 -7.90 -4.32 22.90
CA VAL A 234 -8.08 -5.69 22.42
C VAL A 234 -9.48 -6.21 22.75
N ASN A 235 -9.97 -5.95 23.97
CA ASN A 235 -11.34 -6.33 24.36
C ASN A 235 -12.42 -5.67 23.51
N ALA A 236 -12.26 -4.39 23.17
CA ALA A 236 -13.19 -3.67 22.31
C ALA A 236 -13.30 -4.30 20.92
N VAL A 237 -12.19 -4.82 20.39
CA VAL A 237 -12.12 -5.42 19.04
C VAL A 237 -12.40 -6.92 19.05
N SER A 238 -12.24 -7.60 20.20
CA SER A 238 -12.37 -9.05 20.32
C SER A 238 -13.76 -9.58 19.96
N ALA A 239 -14.81 -8.77 20.15
CA ALA A 239 -16.18 -9.12 19.75
C ALA A 239 -16.29 -9.47 18.25
N VAL A 240 -15.41 -8.91 17.42
CA VAL A 240 -15.32 -9.16 15.97
C VAL A 240 -14.11 -10.01 15.62
N GLY A 241 -12.95 -9.72 16.22
CA GLY A 241 -11.71 -10.43 15.96
C GLY A 241 -11.61 -11.84 16.57
N GLY A 242 -12.49 -12.18 17.50
CA GLY A 242 -12.45 -13.46 18.24
C GLY A 242 -11.12 -13.62 18.96
N ASN A 243 -10.42 -14.71 18.67
CA ASN A 243 -9.10 -15.00 19.27
C ASN A 243 -7.92 -14.33 18.54
N GLY A 244 -8.20 -13.37 17.63
CA GLY A 244 -7.16 -12.66 16.87
C GLY A 244 -6.83 -13.29 15.50
N PRO A 245 -5.79 -12.85 14.85
CA PRO A 245 -4.78 -11.88 15.29
C PRO A 245 -5.32 -10.45 15.48
N PHE A 246 -4.70 -9.71 16.38
CA PHE A 246 -4.93 -8.28 16.58
C PHE A 246 -3.67 -7.50 16.24
N LEU A 247 -3.80 -6.30 15.68
CA LEU A 247 -2.68 -5.42 15.39
C LEU A 247 -2.80 -4.11 16.15
N LEU A 248 -1.79 -3.80 16.96
CA LEU A 248 -1.60 -2.51 17.59
C LEU A 248 -0.75 -1.62 16.69
N ILE A 249 -1.25 -0.43 16.38
CA ILE A 249 -0.61 0.50 15.45
C ILE A 249 -0.40 1.83 16.19
N GLY A 250 0.83 2.30 16.20
CA GLY A 250 1.21 3.55 16.88
C GLY A 250 2.37 4.25 16.20
N SER A 251 2.77 5.41 16.72
CA SER A 251 3.94 6.10 16.21
C SER A 251 5.22 5.27 16.40
N PRO A 252 6.24 5.43 15.53
CA PRO A 252 7.48 4.64 15.61
C PRO A 252 8.16 4.68 16.99
N GLY A 253 8.22 5.86 17.62
CA GLY A 253 8.80 6.01 18.95
C GLY A 253 8.01 5.26 20.02
N ARG A 254 6.67 5.32 19.94
CA ARG A 254 5.79 4.59 20.88
C ARG A 254 5.92 3.08 20.73
N ILE A 255 5.89 2.57 19.51
CA ILE A 255 6.06 1.14 19.24
C ILE A 255 7.44 0.66 19.69
N ALA A 256 8.50 1.44 19.45
CA ALA A 256 9.83 1.11 19.96
C ALA A 256 9.86 1.04 21.50
N ALA A 257 9.25 2.00 22.19
CA ALA A 257 9.14 2.00 23.65
C ALA A 257 8.33 0.79 24.16
N MET A 258 7.22 0.45 23.49
CA MET A 258 6.40 -0.73 23.81
C MET A 258 7.21 -2.02 23.70
N VAL A 259 7.93 -2.22 22.60
CA VAL A 259 8.73 -3.42 22.37
C VAL A 259 9.91 -3.52 23.34
N MET A 260 10.60 -2.40 23.62
CA MET A 260 11.78 -2.40 24.49
C MET A 260 11.44 -2.50 25.97
N ARG A 261 10.38 -1.83 26.44
CA ARG A 261 10.03 -1.78 27.86
C ARG A 261 9.15 -2.92 28.32
N PHE A 262 8.22 -3.36 27.46
CA PHE A 262 7.10 -4.21 27.88
C PHE A 262 7.13 -5.62 27.30
N VAL A 263 8.16 -5.96 26.51
CA VAL A 263 8.35 -7.30 25.92
C VAL A 263 7.00 -7.88 25.48
N LEU A 264 6.39 -7.27 24.47
CA LEU A 264 5.12 -7.75 23.90
C LEU A 264 5.32 -9.12 23.23
N GLN A 265 5.26 -10.17 24.03
CA GLN A 265 5.19 -11.57 23.57
C GLN A 265 3.77 -12.11 23.73
N ALA A 266 2.80 -11.43 23.11
CA ALA A 266 1.46 -11.99 23.03
C ALA A 266 1.31 -12.67 21.67
N GLY A 267 1.19 -13.98 21.65
CA GLY A 267 1.16 -14.79 20.42
C GLY A 267 0.13 -14.40 19.38
N ASN A 268 -0.91 -13.61 19.74
CA ASN A 268 -1.98 -13.17 18.84
C ASN A 268 -2.05 -11.63 18.66
N VAL A 269 -1.12 -10.87 19.22
CA VAL A 269 -1.05 -9.41 19.12
C VAL A 269 0.22 -9.00 18.43
N GLY A 270 0.12 -8.46 17.24
CA GLY A 270 1.23 -7.87 16.49
C GLY A 270 1.30 -6.36 16.70
N VAL A 271 2.44 -5.76 16.38
CA VAL A 271 2.66 -4.31 16.44
C VAL A 271 3.13 -3.78 15.11
N LEU A 272 2.61 -2.60 14.71
CA LEU A 272 3.01 -1.90 13.49
C LEU A 272 3.31 -0.43 13.83
N ALA A 273 4.34 0.10 13.20
CA ALA A 273 4.76 1.49 13.39
C ALA A 273 4.37 2.35 12.18
N SER A 274 3.60 3.43 12.40
CA SER A 274 3.29 4.42 11.37
C SER A 274 3.34 5.83 11.94
N SER A 275 4.05 6.72 11.25
CA SER A 275 4.07 8.15 11.60
C SER A 275 2.72 8.84 11.37
N ALA A 276 1.85 8.27 10.54
CA ALA A 276 0.53 8.82 10.23
C ALA A 276 -0.47 8.72 11.40
N VAL A 277 -0.19 7.90 12.41
CA VAL A 277 -1.08 7.71 13.57
C VAL A 277 -0.93 8.83 14.60
N GLY A 278 0.22 9.52 14.62
CA GLY A 278 0.49 10.59 15.59
C GLY A 278 0.64 10.05 17.01
N ASN A 279 -0.08 10.65 17.96
CA ASN A 279 -0.02 10.27 19.38
C ASN A 279 -1.00 9.16 19.78
N ASP A 280 -1.79 8.66 18.86
CA ASP A 280 -2.81 7.67 19.15
C ASP A 280 -2.25 6.25 19.11
N LEU A 281 -2.98 5.34 19.70
CA LEU A 281 -2.79 3.90 19.60
C LEU A 281 -4.08 3.28 19.05
N ILE A 282 -3.94 2.54 17.96
CA ILE A 282 -5.06 1.93 17.26
C ILE A 282 -4.93 0.40 17.39
N CYS A 283 -6.03 -0.27 17.68
CA CYS A 283 -6.13 -1.73 17.60
C CYS A 283 -7.09 -2.11 16.47
N VAL A 284 -6.67 -3.03 15.62
CA VAL A 284 -7.47 -3.50 14.48
C VAL A 284 -7.51 -5.02 14.45
N ALA A 285 -8.67 -5.58 14.10
CA ALA A 285 -8.81 -6.99 13.71
C ALA A 285 -8.70 -7.12 12.18
N PRO A 286 -7.54 -7.53 11.63
CA PRO A 286 -7.30 -7.52 10.17
C PRO A 286 -8.30 -8.39 9.39
N ARG A 287 -8.78 -9.48 9.97
CA ARG A 287 -9.74 -10.39 9.33
C ARG A 287 -11.09 -9.74 9.00
N ALA A 288 -11.46 -8.69 9.74
CA ALA A 288 -12.68 -7.93 9.49
C ALA A 288 -12.46 -6.72 8.59
N LEU A 289 -11.26 -6.57 8.02
CA LEU A 289 -10.91 -5.59 7.01
C LEU A 289 -10.93 -6.25 5.62
N VAL A 290 -11.37 -5.52 4.64
CA VAL A 290 -11.28 -5.90 3.23
C VAL A 290 -10.63 -4.78 2.44
N CYS A 291 -9.81 -5.13 1.49
CA CYS A 291 -9.24 -4.20 0.53
C CYS A 291 -9.38 -4.72 -0.90
N ALA A 292 -9.44 -3.81 -1.85
CA ALA A 292 -9.41 -4.15 -3.27
C ALA A 292 -8.41 -3.25 -3.98
N LEU A 293 -7.58 -3.86 -4.82
CA LEU A 293 -6.49 -3.20 -5.51
C LEU A 293 -6.47 -3.63 -6.99
N SER A 294 -6.00 -2.72 -7.84
CA SER A 294 -5.76 -3.07 -9.26
C SER A 294 -4.40 -3.77 -9.41
N PRO A 295 -4.30 -4.82 -10.20
CA PRO A 295 -3.02 -5.45 -10.52
C PRO A 295 -2.17 -4.62 -11.48
N ASP A 296 -2.78 -3.67 -12.19
CA ASP A 296 -2.13 -2.89 -13.24
C ASP A 296 -2.00 -1.41 -12.82
N PRO A 297 -0.82 -0.93 -12.40
CA PRO A 297 -0.57 0.49 -12.21
C PRO A 297 -0.44 1.17 -13.57
N GLU A 298 -1.01 2.36 -13.68
CA GLU A 298 -0.84 3.21 -14.85
C GLU A 298 0.36 4.16 -14.61
N VAL A 299 1.35 4.10 -15.50
CA VAL A 299 2.53 4.97 -15.44
C VAL A 299 2.58 5.83 -16.69
N GLU A 300 2.71 7.14 -16.50
CA GLU A 300 2.84 8.13 -17.57
C GLU A 300 4.09 8.98 -17.34
N THR A 301 4.71 9.43 -18.42
CA THR A 301 5.84 10.36 -18.35
C THR A 301 5.57 11.60 -19.18
N ALA A 302 6.13 12.72 -18.73
CA ALA A 302 6.14 13.96 -19.47
C ALA A 302 7.51 14.62 -19.36
N ASN A 303 8.05 15.09 -20.48
CA ASN A 303 9.28 15.87 -20.56
C ASN A 303 9.02 17.30 -21.08
N ALA A 304 7.77 17.65 -21.30
CA ALA A 304 7.33 18.97 -21.71
C ALA A 304 6.12 19.39 -20.88
N GLY A 305 5.96 20.71 -20.72
CA GLY A 305 4.90 21.29 -19.92
C GLY A 305 5.42 21.92 -18.64
N GLU A 306 4.52 22.44 -17.85
CA GLU A 306 4.79 23.08 -16.57
C GLU A 306 4.17 22.27 -15.44
N LEU A 307 4.88 22.14 -14.35
CA LEU A 307 4.41 21.49 -13.13
C LEU A 307 4.37 22.47 -11.98
N HIS A 308 3.31 22.39 -11.21
CA HIS A 308 3.22 23.05 -9.93
C HIS A 308 3.98 22.22 -8.89
N MET A 309 5.13 22.72 -8.47
CA MET A 309 6.05 22.02 -7.55
C MET A 309 5.66 22.33 -6.09
N ASN A 310 4.53 21.78 -5.65
CA ASN A 310 4.06 21.92 -4.28
C ASN A 310 3.48 20.59 -3.78
N ASP A 311 3.76 20.23 -2.55
CA ASP A 311 3.22 19.03 -1.89
C ASP A 311 1.73 19.16 -1.56
N THR A 312 1.24 20.41 -1.42
CA THR A 312 -0.19 20.69 -1.23
C THR A 312 -0.84 20.96 -2.57
N PRO A 313 -1.86 20.20 -2.97
CA PRO A 313 -2.53 20.42 -4.25
C PRO A 313 -3.25 21.78 -4.23
N LEU A 314 -2.78 22.69 -5.05
CA LEU A 314 -3.42 23.98 -5.33
C LEU A 314 -4.09 23.93 -6.72
N PRO A 315 -5.08 24.79 -6.99
CA PRO A 315 -5.56 24.99 -8.35
C PRO A 315 -4.39 25.33 -9.28
N ILE A 316 -4.28 24.64 -10.42
CA ILE A 316 -3.19 24.89 -11.37
C ILE A 316 -3.26 26.31 -11.91
N VAL A 317 -4.47 26.83 -12.04
CA VAL A 317 -4.74 28.22 -12.49
C VAL A 317 -5.71 28.84 -11.49
N ASP A 318 -5.41 30.05 -11.05
CA ASP A 318 -6.31 30.82 -10.17
C ASP A 318 -7.53 31.39 -10.94
N SER A 319 -8.45 32.02 -10.23
CA SER A 319 -9.63 32.65 -10.82
C SER A 319 -9.31 33.82 -11.78
N GLY A 320 -8.08 34.35 -11.74
CA GLY A 320 -7.58 35.37 -12.65
C GLY A 320 -6.85 34.83 -13.87
N GLY A 321 -6.76 33.52 -14.03
CA GLY A 321 -6.03 32.89 -15.13
C GLY A 321 -4.52 32.84 -14.94
N VAL A 322 -4.02 33.18 -13.75
CA VAL A 322 -2.60 33.16 -13.40
C VAL A 322 -2.22 31.75 -12.89
N MET A 323 -1.12 31.24 -13.41
CA MET A 323 -0.63 29.92 -12.99
C MET A 323 -0.13 29.94 -11.55
N ALA A 324 -0.55 28.95 -10.75
CA ALA A 324 -0.15 28.87 -9.34
C ALA A 324 1.36 28.67 -9.21
N SER A 325 1.99 29.52 -8.37
CA SER A 325 3.42 29.43 -8.05
C SER A 325 3.66 28.45 -6.88
N PRO A 326 4.76 27.69 -6.86
CA PRO A 326 5.87 27.66 -7.78
C PRO A 326 5.61 26.75 -9.00
N ALA A 327 5.72 27.29 -10.20
CA ALA A 327 5.67 26.52 -11.44
C ALA A 327 7.09 26.32 -11.98
N LYS A 328 7.38 25.11 -12.48
CA LYS A 328 8.64 24.81 -13.17
C LYS A 328 8.34 24.22 -14.55
N SER A 329 9.03 24.74 -15.56
CA SER A 329 8.99 24.17 -16.90
C SER A 329 9.92 22.96 -16.95
N LEU A 330 9.35 21.79 -17.28
CA LEU A 330 10.11 20.55 -17.45
C LEU A 330 11.14 20.66 -18.59
N PHE A 331 10.76 21.37 -19.66
CA PHE A 331 11.61 21.56 -20.81
C PHE A 331 12.85 22.41 -20.50
N GLN A 332 12.67 23.55 -19.78
CA GLN A 332 13.76 24.44 -19.46
C GLN A 332 14.74 23.87 -18.41
N THR A 333 14.27 22.95 -17.57
CA THR A 333 15.08 22.35 -16.50
C THR A 333 15.59 20.96 -16.85
N GLU A 334 15.38 20.50 -18.09
CA GLU A 334 15.75 19.13 -18.54
C GLU A 334 15.29 18.03 -17.57
N THR A 335 14.07 18.19 -17.03
CA THR A 335 13.50 17.25 -16.09
C THR A 335 12.40 16.39 -16.74
N ILE A 336 12.24 15.20 -16.20
CA ILE A 336 11.23 14.24 -16.61
C ILE A 336 10.27 14.04 -15.43
N ALA A 337 8.98 14.27 -15.65
CA ALA A 337 7.95 13.95 -14.70
C ALA A 337 7.46 12.52 -14.91
N LEU A 338 7.39 11.76 -13.83
CA LEU A 338 6.80 10.43 -13.76
C LEU A 338 5.51 10.52 -12.97
N LYS A 339 4.40 10.08 -13.54
CA LYS A 339 3.10 10.01 -12.86
C LYS A 339 2.69 8.55 -12.76
N MET A 340 2.45 8.09 -11.54
CA MET A 340 1.87 6.79 -11.27
C MET A 340 0.43 6.97 -10.79
N ARG A 341 -0.48 6.14 -11.29
CA ARG A 341 -1.85 6.02 -10.80
C ARG A 341 -2.13 4.57 -10.46
N TRP A 342 -2.64 4.34 -9.27
CA TRP A 342 -3.01 3.01 -8.81
C TRP A 342 -4.40 3.04 -8.16
N ARG A 343 -5.22 2.06 -8.45
CA ARG A 343 -6.57 1.97 -7.89
C ARG A 343 -6.55 1.13 -6.64
N VAL A 344 -6.92 1.75 -5.53
CA VAL A 344 -6.90 1.15 -4.19
C VAL A 344 -8.16 1.54 -3.44
N THR A 345 -8.67 0.63 -2.65
CA THR A 345 -9.73 0.93 -1.68
C THR A 345 -9.71 -0.07 -0.53
N TRP A 346 -10.36 0.28 0.56
CA TRP A 346 -10.55 -0.55 1.72
C TRP A 346 -11.86 -0.22 2.42
N ALA A 347 -12.34 -1.16 3.22
CA ALA A 347 -13.49 -0.96 4.11
C ALA A 347 -13.41 -1.90 5.30
N LEU A 348 -13.96 -1.46 6.43
CA LEU A 348 -14.26 -2.35 7.53
C LEU A 348 -15.52 -3.15 7.19
N ARG A 349 -15.48 -4.46 7.37
CA ARG A 349 -16.62 -5.35 7.22
C ARG A 349 -17.53 -5.33 8.45
N ASP A 350 -17.01 -4.85 9.58
CA ASP A 350 -17.73 -4.55 10.81
C ASP A 350 -17.07 -3.32 11.46
N PRO A 351 -17.84 -2.27 11.80
CA PRO A 351 -17.28 -1.05 12.40
C PRO A 351 -16.62 -1.27 13.77
N ARG A 352 -16.96 -2.35 14.47
CA ARG A 352 -16.34 -2.72 15.75
C ARG A 352 -14.98 -3.39 15.60
N ALA A 353 -14.50 -3.59 14.38
CA ALA A 353 -13.19 -4.19 14.10
C ALA A 353 -12.00 -3.25 14.39
N ILE A 354 -12.28 -2.02 14.80
CA ILE A 354 -11.28 -1.02 15.17
C ILE A 354 -11.65 -0.36 16.50
N ALA A 355 -10.63 -0.13 17.32
CA ALA A 355 -10.70 0.71 18.51
C ALA A 355 -9.43 1.54 18.60
N TRP A 356 -9.51 2.74 19.17
CA TRP A 356 -8.36 3.61 19.32
C TRP A 356 -8.49 4.47 20.58
N LEU A 357 -7.34 4.90 21.11
CA LEU A 357 -7.25 5.83 22.22
C LEU A 357 -5.97 6.67 22.10
N THR A 358 -5.92 7.74 22.87
CA THR A 358 -4.69 8.54 23.02
C THR A 358 -4.10 8.23 24.38
N PRO A 359 -3.01 7.40 24.46
CA PRO A 359 -2.45 7.00 25.73
C PRO A 359 -1.81 8.17 26.48
N SER A 360 -1.90 8.16 27.81
CA SER A 360 -1.25 9.12 28.69
C SER A 360 0.20 8.77 29.04
N TRP A 361 0.56 7.48 28.98
CA TRP A 361 1.90 6.99 29.26
C TRP A 361 2.90 7.31 28.14
N LYS A 362 4.15 7.56 28.54
CA LYS A 362 5.28 7.90 27.62
C LYS A 362 6.35 6.82 27.66
#